data_9c6dee5bc8a987f95fab2a881a68fe5e
#
_entry.id   9c6dee5bc8a987f95fab2a881a68fe5e
#
_cell.length_a   1.000
_cell.length_b   1.000
_cell.length_c   1.000
_cell.angle_alpha   90.00
_cell.angle_beta   90.00
_cell.angle_gamma   90.00
#
_symmetry.space_group_name_H-M   'P 1'
#
loop_
_entity.id
_entity.type
_entity.pdbx_description
1 polymer ?
#
loop_
_entity_poly.entity_id
_entity_poly.type
_entity_poly.pdbx_seq_one_letter_code
_entity_poly.pdbx_strand_id
1 'polypeptide(L)'
;MRNISTRPAFWFFLCVAAWGMALPLSCPAHETSETIRFAVFPYKSPKSVIEVFSPLAARIEKRLGKKVLLVSATDSEAFLKKSLAGEYDLALIPPTAYYKMLPAGYTVIAKGAPSFRGGVIVRQDSEITTIEQCKGNKIAAIGEHSYAGYMFFKAQLDEKGIDSKKDLDIQFVGKLDTIIYGVLNKKYAAGVIRLDTLEMKDFAPVKDQLRVVTRSSEIPQFPFVVKSGLDQQTIAAIRAVLTSLSPDKPEDLEILKSLQIKKIVSATKGNYDPFFEVIKNSEYFKHHR
;
A
#
# COMPACT_ATOMS: atom_id res chain seq x y z
N MET A 1 -53.31 77.96 -60.29
CA MET A 1 -53.42 78.30 -58.85
C MET A 1 -52.73 77.17 -58.11
N ARG A 2 -51.83 77.60 -57.22
CA ARG A 2 -51.12 76.85 -56.13
C ARG A 2 -50.12 75.75 -56.43
N ASN A 3 -48.93 76.19 -56.30
CA ASN A 3 -47.66 75.47 -56.04
C ASN A 3 -47.80 74.50 -54.88
N ILE A 4 -47.25 73.26 -54.92
CA ILE A 4 -46.78 72.52 -53.81
C ILE A 4 -45.40 71.92 -54.17
N SER A 5 -44.40 72.42 -53.46
CA SER A 5 -43.04 72.03 -53.46
C SER A 5 -42.80 70.63 -52.90
N THR A 6 -42.12 69.76 -53.61
CA THR A 6 -41.60 68.49 -53.10
C THR A 6 -40.13 68.62 -52.73
N ARG A 7 -39.84 68.45 -51.44
CA ARG A 7 -38.47 68.31 -50.90
C ARG A 7 -38.09 66.82 -50.88
N PRO A 8 -36.89 66.44 -51.27
CA PRO A 8 -36.42 65.04 -51.13
C PRO A 8 -35.95 64.76 -49.73
N ALA A 9 -36.40 63.60 -49.17
CA ALA A 9 -35.94 63.11 -47.93
C ALA A 9 -34.61 62.39 -48.07
N PHE A 10 -33.61 62.88 -47.28
CA PHE A 10 -32.30 62.22 -47.12
C PHE A 10 -32.46 61.08 -46.19
N TRP A 11 -32.18 59.84 -46.66
CA TRP A 11 -32.08 58.66 -45.86
C TRP A 11 -30.65 58.51 -45.32
N PHE A 12 -30.49 58.74 -44.03
CA PHE A 12 -29.27 58.42 -43.27
C PHE A 12 -29.25 56.91 -42.99
N PHE A 13 -28.36 56.17 -43.64
CA PHE A 13 -28.02 54.83 -43.26
C PHE A 13 -27.14 54.85 -42.02
N LEU A 14 -27.67 54.45 -40.87
CA LEU A 14 -26.91 54.21 -39.63
C LEU A 14 -26.30 52.82 -39.70
N CYS A 15 -25.02 52.70 -40.06
CA CYS A 15 -24.25 51.49 -39.90
C CYS A 15 -23.95 51.24 -38.39
N VAL A 16 -24.74 50.41 -37.72
CA VAL A 16 -24.41 49.88 -36.40
C VAL A 16 -23.34 48.82 -36.57
N ALA A 17 -22.09 49.17 -36.27
CA ALA A 17 -21.01 48.20 -36.15
C ALA A 17 -21.25 47.39 -34.85
N ALA A 18 -21.74 46.15 -34.99
CA ALA A 18 -21.82 45.18 -33.91
C ALA A 18 -20.40 44.68 -33.61
N TRP A 19 -19.74 45.29 -32.61
CA TRP A 19 -18.48 44.81 -32.06
C TRP A 19 -18.83 43.62 -31.15
N GLY A 20 -18.70 42.41 -31.72
CA GLY A 20 -18.81 41.18 -31.00
C GLY A 20 -17.72 41.07 -29.92
N MET A 21 -18.04 41.38 -28.67
CA MET A 21 -17.23 41.01 -27.52
C MET A 21 -17.17 39.46 -27.43
N ALA A 22 -16.09 38.88 -27.98
CA ALA A 22 -15.73 37.51 -27.68
C ALA A 22 -15.29 37.47 -26.21
N LEU A 23 -16.21 37.10 -25.33
CA LEU A 23 -15.87 36.72 -23.95
C LEU A 23 -14.96 35.49 -24.02
N PRO A 24 -13.76 35.50 -23.44
CA PRO A 24 -12.97 34.30 -23.35
C PRO A 24 -13.78 33.30 -22.50
N LEU A 25 -14.13 32.16 -23.07
CA LEU A 25 -14.57 31.00 -22.33
C LEU A 25 -13.41 30.59 -21.40
N SER A 26 -13.43 31.11 -20.18
CA SER A 26 -12.59 30.58 -19.11
C SER A 26 -13.00 29.15 -18.89
N CYS A 27 -12.25 28.21 -19.50
CA CYS A 27 -12.27 26.82 -19.08
C CYS A 27 -11.99 26.82 -17.56
N PRO A 28 -12.83 26.22 -16.72
CA PRO A 28 -12.51 26.12 -15.30
C PRO A 28 -11.16 25.39 -15.23
N ALA A 29 -10.12 26.10 -14.83
CA ALA A 29 -8.87 25.46 -14.45
C ALA A 29 -9.26 24.44 -13.38
N HIS A 30 -9.05 23.18 -13.67
CA HIS A 30 -9.18 22.10 -12.68
C HIS A 30 -8.28 22.52 -11.51
N GLU A 31 -8.88 22.95 -10.39
CA GLU A 31 -8.14 23.31 -9.19
C GLU A 31 -7.31 22.09 -8.82
N THR A 32 -6.06 22.10 -9.24
CA THR A 32 -5.10 21.10 -8.77
C THR A 32 -4.97 21.33 -7.28
N SER A 33 -5.49 20.42 -6.49
CA SER A 33 -5.38 20.43 -5.04
C SER A 33 -3.98 20.90 -4.64
N GLU A 34 -3.86 22.03 -3.98
CA GLU A 34 -2.57 22.57 -3.53
C GLU A 34 -1.86 21.64 -2.53
N THR A 35 -2.57 20.67 -2.02
CA THR A 35 -2.11 19.74 -0.97
C THR A 35 -2.24 18.30 -1.43
N ILE A 36 -1.14 17.55 -1.35
CA ILE A 36 -1.09 16.10 -1.54
C ILE A 36 -1.26 15.40 -0.19
N ARG A 37 -2.29 14.61 -0.04
CA ARG A 37 -2.50 13.75 1.14
C ARG A 37 -1.74 12.45 0.97
N PHE A 38 -0.59 12.34 1.63
CA PHE A 38 0.21 11.12 1.67
C PHE A 38 -0.20 10.26 2.87
N ALA A 39 -0.90 9.17 2.60
CA ALA A 39 -1.40 8.24 3.60
C ALA A 39 -0.44 7.08 3.81
N VAL A 40 -0.17 6.74 5.07
CA VAL A 40 0.57 5.53 5.44
C VAL A 40 -0.38 4.61 6.21
N PHE A 41 -0.48 3.37 5.74
CA PHE A 41 -1.30 2.33 6.40
C PHE A 41 -0.90 2.19 7.89
N PRO A 42 -1.85 2.03 8.83
CA PRO A 42 -1.58 2.05 10.27
C PRO A 42 -0.96 0.73 10.78
N TYR A 43 0.22 0.35 10.24
CA TYR A 43 0.98 -0.81 10.69
C TYR A 43 1.95 -0.49 11.84
N LYS A 44 2.08 0.78 12.18
CA LYS A 44 2.86 1.35 13.30
C LYS A 44 2.04 2.39 14.03
N SER A 45 2.53 2.81 15.20
CA SER A 45 1.91 3.92 15.93
C SER A 45 1.95 5.22 15.09
N PRO A 46 0.99 6.14 15.27
CA PRO A 46 1.00 7.42 14.55
C PRO A 46 2.30 8.20 14.72
N LYS A 47 2.90 8.17 15.93
CA LYS A 47 4.19 8.80 16.22
C LYS A 47 5.29 8.22 15.33
N SER A 48 5.41 6.88 15.27
CA SER A 48 6.40 6.21 14.42
C SER A 48 6.20 6.48 12.93
N VAL A 49 4.93 6.58 12.47
CA VAL A 49 4.65 6.94 11.07
C VAL A 49 5.16 8.34 10.76
N ILE A 50 4.90 9.30 11.64
CA ILE A 50 5.38 10.69 11.46
C ILE A 50 6.91 10.73 11.46
N GLU A 51 7.56 10.14 12.45
CA GLU A 51 9.02 10.14 12.58
C GLU A 51 9.72 9.56 11.33
N VAL A 52 9.20 8.43 10.81
CA VAL A 52 9.82 7.72 9.68
C VAL A 52 9.53 8.40 8.34
N PHE A 53 8.29 8.85 8.12
CA PHE A 53 7.86 9.28 6.78
C PHE A 53 7.87 10.79 6.58
N SER A 54 8.02 11.63 7.62
CA SER A 54 8.13 13.08 7.46
C SER A 54 9.28 13.50 6.53
N PRO A 55 10.49 12.90 6.61
CA PRO A 55 11.56 13.25 5.68
C PRO A 55 11.20 12.95 4.21
N LEU A 56 10.49 11.85 3.96
CA LEU A 56 10.03 11.50 2.62
C LEU A 56 8.94 12.46 2.14
N ALA A 57 7.97 12.78 2.99
CA ALA A 57 6.92 13.76 2.69
C ALA A 57 7.52 15.13 2.33
N ALA A 58 8.50 15.62 3.11
CA ALA A 58 9.20 16.87 2.85
C ALA A 58 9.96 16.88 1.51
N ARG A 59 10.55 15.75 1.10
CA ARG A 59 11.21 15.63 -0.21
C ARG A 59 10.20 15.67 -1.36
N ILE A 60 9.06 14.99 -1.20
CA ILE A 60 7.99 15.04 -2.19
C ILE A 60 7.46 16.47 -2.30
N GLU A 61 7.20 17.15 -1.17
CA GLU A 61 6.79 18.54 -1.09
C GLU A 61 7.76 19.45 -1.83
N LYS A 62 9.06 19.37 -1.51
CA LYS A 62 10.12 20.14 -2.18
C LYS A 62 10.16 19.88 -3.69
N ARG A 63 9.95 18.64 -4.13
CA ARG A 63 9.99 18.25 -5.55
C ARG A 63 8.79 18.75 -6.32
N LEU A 64 7.62 18.77 -5.68
CA LEU A 64 6.36 19.17 -6.31
C LEU A 64 6.09 20.67 -6.23
N GLY A 65 6.67 21.37 -5.25
CA GLY A 65 6.26 22.73 -4.90
C GLY A 65 4.83 22.82 -4.34
N LYS A 66 4.27 21.69 -3.90
CA LYS A 66 2.92 21.56 -3.33
C LYS A 66 3.04 21.01 -1.91
N LYS A 67 2.19 21.47 -0.99
CA LYS A 67 2.15 20.95 0.38
C LYS A 67 1.88 19.45 0.40
N VAL A 68 2.62 18.69 1.23
CA VAL A 68 2.40 17.25 1.44
C VAL A 68 1.98 17.02 2.89
N LEU A 69 0.73 16.62 3.07
CA LEU A 69 0.19 16.29 4.38
C LEU A 69 0.30 14.79 4.63
N LEU A 70 1.18 14.41 5.56
CA LEU A 70 1.29 13.03 6.01
C LEU A 70 0.11 12.67 6.91
N VAL A 71 -0.63 11.63 6.55
CA VAL A 71 -1.83 11.18 7.26
C VAL A 71 -1.81 9.67 7.49
N SER A 72 -2.61 9.22 8.44
CA SER A 72 -2.90 7.81 8.69
C SER A 72 -4.35 7.68 9.13
N ALA A 73 -4.75 6.51 9.61
CA ALA A 73 -6.05 6.26 10.21
C ALA A 73 -5.87 5.56 11.57
N THR A 74 -6.95 5.49 12.35
CA THR A 74 -6.96 4.82 13.65
C THR A 74 -6.68 3.33 13.55
N ASP A 75 -7.19 2.71 12.48
CA ASP A 75 -7.09 1.28 12.21
C ASP A 75 -7.19 0.97 10.70
N SER A 76 -7.07 -0.29 10.35
CA SER A 76 -7.10 -0.77 8.97
C SER A 76 -8.45 -0.56 8.27
N GLU A 77 -9.55 -0.65 9.00
CA GLU A 77 -10.90 -0.52 8.45
C GLU A 77 -11.17 0.96 8.11
N ALA A 78 -10.90 1.87 9.05
CA ALA A 78 -11.00 3.31 8.84
C ALA A 78 -10.09 3.77 7.69
N PHE A 79 -8.88 3.20 7.58
CA PHE A 79 -7.98 3.50 6.47
C PHE A 79 -8.59 3.09 5.13
N LEU A 80 -9.11 1.86 5.04
CA LEU A 80 -9.72 1.35 3.82
C LEU A 80 -10.95 2.16 3.42
N LYS A 81 -11.83 2.48 4.38
CA LYS A 81 -13.01 3.32 4.15
C LYS A 81 -12.65 4.68 3.53
N LYS A 82 -11.66 5.37 4.10
CA LYS A 82 -11.17 6.66 3.59
C LYS A 82 -10.52 6.50 2.20
N SER A 83 -9.79 5.41 1.98
CA SER A 83 -9.22 5.10 0.66
C SER A 83 -10.30 4.91 -0.41
N LEU A 84 -11.34 4.14 -0.10
CA LEU A 84 -12.47 3.92 -1.01
C LEU A 84 -13.27 5.21 -1.30
N ALA A 85 -13.33 6.12 -0.33
CA ALA A 85 -13.88 7.47 -0.50
C ALA A 85 -12.95 8.41 -1.30
N GLY A 86 -11.73 7.96 -1.67
CA GLY A 86 -10.77 8.74 -2.44
C GLY A 86 -10.15 9.90 -1.67
N GLU A 87 -10.07 9.79 -0.32
CA GLU A 87 -9.52 10.86 0.53
C GLU A 87 -7.99 11.00 0.45
N TYR A 88 -7.28 10.01 -0.11
CA TYR A 88 -5.82 9.99 -0.19
C TYR A 88 -5.34 10.14 -1.63
N ASP A 89 -4.35 10.98 -1.87
CA ASP A 89 -3.76 11.20 -3.20
C ASP A 89 -2.61 10.23 -3.46
N LEU A 90 -1.78 9.98 -2.45
CA LEU A 90 -0.69 9.01 -2.41
C LEU A 90 -0.88 8.12 -1.19
N ALA A 91 -0.71 6.82 -1.32
CA ALA A 91 -0.76 5.92 -0.18
C ALA A 91 0.31 4.83 -0.23
N LEU A 92 0.87 4.50 0.95
CA LEU A 92 1.68 3.30 1.19
C LEU A 92 0.83 2.29 1.94
N ILE A 93 0.60 1.12 1.35
CA ILE A 93 -0.38 0.14 1.82
C ILE A 93 0.13 -1.29 1.69
N PRO A 94 -0.35 -2.26 2.48
CA PRO A 94 -0.05 -3.67 2.23
C PRO A 94 -0.74 -4.17 0.94
N PRO A 95 -0.17 -5.19 0.25
CA PRO A 95 -0.73 -5.74 -0.98
C PRO A 95 -2.18 -6.20 -0.85
N THR A 96 -2.57 -6.75 0.30
CA THR A 96 -3.95 -7.17 0.60
C THR A 96 -4.93 -5.99 0.68
N ALA A 97 -4.51 -4.86 1.26
CA ALA A 97 -5.31 -3.64 1.28
C ALA A 97 -5.41 -3.04 -0.13
N TYR A 98 -4.32 -3.06 -0.91
CA TYR A 98 -4.36 -2.60 -2.30
C TYR A 98 -5.36 -3.40 -3.13
N TYR A 99 -5.42 -4.72 -2.96
CA TYR A 99 -6.44 -5.55 -3.62
C TYR A 99 -7.87 -5.04 -3.37
N LYS A 100 -8.17 -4.68 -2.12
CA LYS A 100 -9.49 -4.12 -1.74
C LYS A 100 -9.71 -2.69 -2.26
N MET A 101 -8.66 -1.96 -2.58
CA MET A 101 -8.72 -0.58 -3.10
C MET A 101 -8.79 -0.50 -4.64
N LEU A 102 -8.66 -1.62 -5.37
CA LEU A 102 -8.74 -1.63 -6.83
C LEU A 102 -9.99 -0.94 -7.39
N PRO A 103 -11.21 -1.15 -6.81
CA PRO A 103 -12.42 -0.49 -7.31
C PRO A 103 -12.40 1.04 -7.20
N ALA A 104 -11.62 1.60 -6.27
CA ALA A 104 -11.46 3.05 -6.11
C ALA A 104 -10.47 3.68 -7.11
N GLY A 105 -9.93 2.90 -8.06
CA GLY A 105 -9.10 3.39 -9.16
C GLY A 105 -7.67 3.76 -8.77
N TYR A 106 -7.17 3.31 -7.62
CA TYR A 106 -5.77 3.53 -7.26
C TYR A 106 -4.81 2.76 -8.16
N THR A 107 -3.72 3.41 -8.55
CA THR A 107 -2.69 2.87 -9.43
C THR A 107 -1.34 2.79 -8.74
N VAL A 108 -0.64 1.66 -8.86
CA VAL A 108 0.72 1.49 -8.35
C VAL A 108 1.71 2.31 -9.18
N ILE A 109 2.60 3.03 -8.50
CA ILE A 109 3.68 3.79 -9.13
C ILE A 109 5.06 3.30 -8.73
N ALA A 110 5.20 2.72 -7.53
CA ALA A 110 6.44 2.18 -7.01
C ALA A 110 6.18 1.09 -5.97
N LYS A 111 7.17 0.26 -5.68
CA LYS A 111 7.14 -0.74 -4.60
C LYS A 111 8.51 -0.95 -3.99
N GLY A 112 8.55 -1.48 -2.77
CA GLY A 112 9.79 -1.97 -2.20
C GLY A 112 10.35 -3.20 -2.93
N ALA A 113 11.64 -3.45 -2.75
CA ALA A 113 12.33 -4.64 -3.22
C ALA A 113 13.41 -5.09 -2.21
N PRO A 114 13.73 -6.40 -2.16
CA PRO A 114 13.09 -7.50 -2.87
C PRO A 114 11.69 -7.84 -2.34
N SER A 115 10.96 -8.67 -3.06
CA SER A 115 9.77 -9.37 -2.54
C SER A 115 10.16 -10.29 -1.39
N PHE A 116 9.20 -10.76 -0.62
CA PHE A 116 9.43 -11.61 0.54
C PHE A 116 8.51 -12.84 0.52
N ARG A 117 8.68 -13.75 1.49
CA ARG A 117 7.81 -14.93 1.68
C ARG A 117 7.38 -15.05 3.13
N GLY A 118 6.18 -15.54 3.37
CA GLY A 118 5.81 -16.13 4.64
C GLY A 118 6.43 -17.51 4.80
N GLY A 119 6.61 -17.95 6.04
CA GLY A 119 7.07 -19.30 6.34
C GLY A 119 6.61 -19.78 7.71
N VAL A 120 6.46 -21.09 7.82
CA VAL A 120 6.27 -21.80 9.08
C VAL A 120 7.63 -22.26 9.56
N ILE A 121 8.04 -21.77 10.73
CA ILE A 121 9.32 -22.12 11.37
C ILE A 121 9.08 -23.05 12.54
N VAL A 122 10.01 -23.96 12.74
CA VAL A 122 10.13 -24.85 13.89
C VAL A 122 11.55 -24.82 14.41
N ARG A 123 11.82 -25.35 15.57
CA ARG A 123 13.20 -25.60 16.02
C ARG A 123 13.90 -26.57 15.07
N GLN A 124 15.20 -26.46 14.96
CA GLN A 124 16.03 -27.34 14.13
C GLN A 124 15.89 -28.83 14.53
N ASP A 125 15.74 -29.11 15.82
CA ASP A 125 15.56 -30.47 16.38
C ASP A 125 14.08 -30.92 16.46
N SER A 126 13.13 -30.20 15.87
CA SER A 126 11.72 -30.55 15.89
C SER A 126 11.42 -31.73 14.98
N GLU A 127 10.49 -32.60 15.39
CA GLU A 127 9.96 -33.70 14.57
C GLU A 127 8.96 -33.24 13.51
N ILE A 128 8.45 -31.99 13.59
CA ILE A 128 7.49 -31.42 12.64
C ILE A 128 8.21 -31.12 11.32
N THR A 129 8.02 -31.93 10.31
CA THR A 129 8.60 -31.77 8.97
C THR A 129 7.60 -31.35 7.89
N THR A 130 6.31 -31.46 8.17
CA THR A 130 5.20 -31.08 7.29
C THR A 130 4.17 -30.26 8.06
N ILE A 131 3.28 -29.55 7.33
CA ILE A 131 2.24 -28.73 7.96
C ILE A 131 1.16 -29.60 8.63
N GLU A 132 0.92 -30.81 8.13
CA GLU A 132 -0.05 -31.74 8.71
C GLU A 132 0.36 -32.16 10.13
N GLN A 133 1.65 -32.23 10.41
CA GLN A 133 2.17 -32.53 11.75
C GLN A 133 2.02 -31.36 12.75
N CYS A 134 1.59 -30.18 12.27
CA CYS A 134 1.20 -29.10 13.16
C CYS A 134 -0.12 -29.39 13.90
N LYS A 135 -0.93 -30.36 13.45
CA LYS A 135 -2.21 -30.73 14.06
C LYS A 135 -2.01 -31.11 15.54
N GLY A 136 -2.90 -30.61 16.41
CA GLY A 136 -2.85 -30.82 17.86
C GLY A 136 -1.80 -29.97 18.60
N ASN A 137 -1.04 -29.13 17.87
CA ASN A 137 0.04 -28.35 18.45
C ASN A 137 -0.34 -26.87 18.64
N LYS A 138 0.40 -26.22 19.56
CA LYS A 138 0.31 -24.77 19.79
C LYS A 138 1.22 -24.03 18.82
N ILE A 139 0.63 -23.16 18.00
CA ILE A 139 1.30 -22.42 16.93
C ILE A 139 1.21 -20.91 17.21
N ALA A 140 2.32 -20.21 17.15
CA ALA A 140 2.33 -18.74 17.25
C ALA A 140 2.21 -18.10 15.88
N ALA A 141 1.35 -17.09 15.75
CA ALA A 141 1.17 -16.29 14.54
C ALA A 141 1.15 -14.80 14.87
N ILE A 142 1.42 -13.96 13.86
CA ILE A 142 1.51 -12.50 14.07
C ILE A 142 0.12 -11.90 14.32
N GLY A 143 -0.87 -12.31 13.54
CA GLY A 143 -2.24 -11.81 13.62
C GLY A 143 -3.09 -12.36 12.47
N GLU A 144 -4.39 -12.41 12.69
CA GLU A 144 -5.35 -13.04 11.77
C GLU A 144 -5.33 -12.42 10.35
N HIS A 145 -5.08 -11.11 10.24
CA HIS A 145 -5.07 -10.37 8.97
C HIS A 145 -3.68 -10.29 8.31
N SER A 146 -2.66 -10.93 8.91
CA SER A 146 -1.31 -10.94 8.34
C SER A 146 -1.17 -12.05 7.31
N TYR A 147 -1.00 -11.69 6.02
CA TYR A 147 -0.81 -12.72 5.00
C TYR A 147 0.42 -13.60 5.27
N ALA A 148 1.60 -13.00 5.39
CA ALA A 148 2.85 -13.73 5.65
C ALA A 148 2.95 -14.33 7.07
N GLY A 149 2.22 -13.79 8.02
CA GLY A 149 2.25 -14.22 9.42
C GLY A 149 1.09 -15.14 9.82
N TYR A 150 0.17 -15.48 8.89
CA TYR A 150 -0.93 -16.40 9.18
C TYR A 150 -1.70 -16.88 7.94
N MET A 151 -2.23 -15.97 7.10
CA MET A 151 -3.27 -16.33 6.12
C MET A 151 -2.81 -17.36 5.10
N PHE A 152 -1.53 -17.32 4.64
CA PHE A 152 -0.99 -18.32 3.74
C PHE A 152 -0.94 -19.71 4.39
N PHE A 153 -0.59 -19.78 5.68
CA PHE A 153 -0.54 -21.02 6.42
C PHE A 153 -1.96 -21.62 6.58
N LYS A 154 -2.92 -20.76 6.95
CA LYS A 154 -4.33 -21.16 6.99
C LYS A 154 -4.79 -21.72 5.63
N ALA A 155 -4.47 -21.05 4.53
CA ALA A 155 -4.84 -21.54 3.20
C ALA A 155 -4.23 -22.91 2.89
N GLN A 156 -2.96 -23.14 3.23
CA GLN A 156 -2.33 -24.45 3.08
C GLN A 156 -2.92 -25.53 3.97
N LEU A 157 -3.37 -25.18 5.19
CA LEU A 157 -4.10 -26.11 6.08
C LEU A 157 -5.46 -26.47 5.48
N ASP A 158 -6.20 -25.45 4.98
CA ASP A 158 -7.52 -25.67 4.35
C ASP A 158 -7.41 -26.61 3.12
N GLU A 159 -6.36 -26.46 2.30
CA GLU A 159 -6.07 -27.36 1.15
C GLU A 159 -5.82 -28.81 1.59
N LYS A 160 -5.38 -29.03 2.82
CA LYS A 160 -5.15 -30.35 3.43
C LYS A 160 -6.35 -30.85 4.24
N GLY A 161 -7.45 -30.11 4.25
CA GLY A 161 -8.63 -30.45 5.04
C GLY A 161 -8.43 -30.31 6.56
N ILE A 162 -7.48 -29.47 6.98
CA ILE A 162 -7.18 -29.20 8.38
C ILE A 162 -7.83 -27.87 8.79
N ASP A 163 -8.74 -27.91 9.75
CA ASP A 163 -9.40 -26.72 10.29
C ASP A 163 -8.50 -26.04 11.32
N SER A 164 -7.95 -24.88 10.97
CA SER A 164 -7.03 -24.13 11.84
C SER A 164 -7.62 -23.76 13.21
N LYS A 165 -8.95 -23.70 13.35
CA LYS A 165 -9.63 -23.35 14.61
C LYS A 165 -9.94 -24.57 15.49
N LYS A 166 -10.11 -25.75 14.86
CA LYS A 166 -10.46 -26.99 15.58
C LYS A 166 -9.26 -27.89 15.81
N ASP A 167 -8.35 -27.94 14.83
CA ASP A 167 -7.27 -28.91 14.81
C ASP A 167 -5.94 -28.34 15.36
N LEU A 168 -5.85 -27.01 15.60
CA LEU A 168 -4.64 -26.34 16.11
C LEU A 168 -5.00 -25.36 17.24
N ASP A 169 -4.04 -25.11 18.15
CA ASP A 169 -4.09 -23.98 19.10
C ASP A 169 -3.30 -22.81 18.52
N ILE A 170 -3.98 -21.93 17.75
CA ILE A 170 -3.35 -20.76 17.14
C ILE A 170 -3.35 -19.59 18.13
N GLN A 171 -2.15 -19.09 18.46
CA GLN A 171 -1.95 -17.94 19.34
C GLN A 171 -1.49 -16.71 18.52
N PHE A 172 -2.32 -15.68 18.45
CA PHE A 172 -1.96 -14.40 17.82
C PHE A 172 -1.23 -13.51 18.83
N VAL A 173 0.10 -13.41 18.67
CA VAL A 173 0.98 -12.77 19.66
C VAL A 173 1.46 -11.38 19.26
N GLY A 174 1.21 -10.94 18.02
CA GLY A 174 1.43 -9.58 17.55
C GLY A 174 2.90 -9.16 17.38
N LYS A 175 3.88 -9.97 17.83
CA LYS A 175 5.30 -9.61 17.84
C LYS A 175 6.16 -10.75 17.33
N LEU A 176 7.14 -10.42 16.47
CA LEU A 176 8.05 -11.40 15.85
C LEU A 176 8.99 -12.05 16.87
N ASP A 177 9.53 -11.27 17.80
CA ASP A 177 10.39 -11.75 18.88
C ASP A 177 9.67 -12.79 19.73
N THR A 178 8.40 -12.53 20.09
CA THR A 178 7.58 -13.47 20.86
C THR A 178 7.35 -14.78 20.11
N ILE A 179 7.23 -14.76 18.79
CA ILE A 179 7.11 -15.97 17.97
C ILE A 179 8.43 -16.71 17.94
N ILE A 180 9.51 -16.04 17.53
CA ILE A 180 10.82 -16.66 17.28
C ILE A 180 11.38 -17.26 18.57
N TYR A 181 11.46 -16.47 19.64
CA TYR A 181 11.95 -16.98 20.92
C TYR A 181 10.98 -17.93 21.61
N GLY A 182 9.68 -17.79 21.36
CA GLY A 182 8.68 -18.75 21.85
C GLY A 182 8.83 -20.13 21.22
N VAL A 183 9.19 -20.21 19.92
CA VAL A 183 9.53 -21.47 19.25
C VAL A 183 10.85 -22.03 19.81
N LEU A 184 11.89 -21.22 19.90
CA LEU A 184 13.18 -21.64 20.45
C LEU A 184 13.07 -22.19 21.88
N ASN A 185 12.26 -21.57 22.72
CA ASN A 185 12.04 -21.94 24.10
C ASN A 185 10.94 -23.03 24.30
N LYS A 186 10.50 -23.69 23.21
CA LYS A 186 9.48 -24.74 23.22
C LYS A 186 8.10 -24.32 23.76
N LYS A 187 7.82 -23.01 23.85
CA LYS A 187 6.48 -22.49 24.20
C LYS A 187 5.47 -22.76 23.08
N TYR A 188 5.95 -22.72 21.84
CA TYR A 188 5.19 -23.01 20.62
C TYR A 188 5.92 -24.11 19.84
N ALA A 189 5.18 -25.04 19.28
CA ALA A 189 5.73 -26.10 18.43
C ALA A 189 6.19 -25.54 17.06
N ALA A 190 5.47 -24.52 16.56
CA ALA A 190 5.82 -23.81 15.34
C ALA A 190 5.45 -22.32 15.44
N GLY A 191 6.03 -21.53 14.52
CA GLY A 191 5.73 -20.10 14.38
C GLY A 191 5.51 -19.72 12.93
N VAL A 192 4.58 -18.81 12.67
CA VAL A 192 4.30 -18.31 11.33
C VAL A 192 4.81 -16.89 11.22
N ILE A 193 5.79 -16.67 10.35
CA ILE A 193 6.50 -15.38 10.23
C ILE A 193 6.75 -15.00 8.77
N ARG A 194 7.12 -13.76 8.55
CA ARG A 194 7.78 -13.28 7.36
C ARG A 194 9.25 -13.72 7.40
N LEU A 195 9.73 -14.51 6.42
CA LEU A 195 11.01 -15.21 6.50
C LEU A 195 12.25 -14.31 6.47
N ASP A 196 12.21 -13.19 5.74
CA ASP A 196 13.33 -12.25 5.72
C ASP A 196 13.57 -11.56 7.08
N THR A 197 12.65 -11.70 8.03
CA THR A 197 12.85 -11.33 9.45
C THR A 197 14.05 -12.05 10.06
N LEU A 198 14.31 -13.31 9.69
CA LEU A 198 15.43 -14.10 10.21
C LEU A 198 16.81 -13.53 9.81
N GLU A 199 16.87 -12.70 8.79
CA GLU A 199 18.08 -12.01 8.35
C GLU A 199 18.31 -10.66 9.10
N MET A 200 17.37 -10.24 9.93
CA MET A 200 17.53 -9.04 10.75
C MET A 200 18.59 -9.26 11.84
N LYS A 201 19.33 -8.20 12.20
CA LYS A 201 20.41 -8.24 13.18
C LYS A 201 20.02 -8.94 14.49
N ASP A 202 18.77 -8.76 14.94
CA ASP A 202 18.27 -9.30 16.21
C ASP A 202 17.99 -10.80 16.16
N PHE A 203 17.78 -11.38 14.97
CA PHE A 203 17.41 -12.79 14.78
C PHE A 203 18.45 -13.61 14.01
N ALA A 204 19.34 -12.96 13.25
CA ALA A 204 20.40 -13.63 12.52
C ALA A 204 21.27 -14.58 13.40
N PRO A 205 21.59 -14.24 14.67
CA PRO A 205 22.36 -15.15 15.54
C PRO A 205 21.64 -16.45 15.91
N VAL A 206 20.34 -16.51 15.80
CA VAL A 206 19.52 -17.70 16.20
C VAL A 206 18.88 -18.40 15.01
N LYS A 207 19.06 -17.90 13.78
CA LYS A 207 18.37 -18.46 12.61
C LYS A 207 18.71 -19.93 12.34
N ASP A 208 19.96 -20.33 12.58
CA ASP A 208 20.42 -21.71 12.37
C ASP A 208 19.86 -22.72 13.39
N GLN A 209 19.24 -22.22 14.47
CA GLN A 209 18.49 -23.05 15.44
C GLN A 209 17.05 -23.30 14.99
N LEU A 210 16.66 -22.73 13.84
CA LEU A 210 15.33 -22.83 13.28
C LEU A 210 15.36 -23.48 11.89
N ARG A 211 14.28 -24.15 11.56
CA ARG A 211 14.06 -24.75 10.24
C ARG A 211 12.70 -24.32 9.69
N VAL A 212 12.66 -24.10 8.37
CA VAL A 212 11.42 -23.74 7.66
C VAL A 212 10.74 -25.01 7.16
N VAL A 213 9.51 -25.24 7.61
CA VAL A 213 8.66 -26.40 7.23
C VAL A 213 8.01 -26.15 5.87
N THR A 214 7.42 -24.96 5.69
CA THR A 214 6.78 -24.58 4.44
C THR A 214 6.91 -23.08 4.18
N ARG A 215 6.69 -22.66 2.93
CA ARG A 215 6.78 -21.26 2.48
C ARG A 215 5.53 -20.88 1.69
N SER A 216 5.20 -19.61 1.74
CA SER A 216 4.22 -19.04 0.81
C SER A 216 4.79 -18.90 -0.60
N SER A 217 3.94 -18.64 -1.58
CA SER A 217 4.33 -17.97 -2.82
C SER A 217 5.03 -16.64 -2.51
N GLU A 218 5.67 -16.04 -3.51
CA GLU A 218 6.32 -14.75 -3.37
C GLU A 218 5.29 -13.64 -3.14
N ILE A 219 5.55 -12.79 -2.15
CA ILE A 219 4.69 -11.68 -1.76
C ILE A 219 5.40 -10.39 -2.19
N PRO A 220 4.78 -9.56 -3.04
CA PRO A 220 5.35 -8.26 -3.38
C PRO A 220 5.35 -7.35 -2.14
N GLN A 221 6.35 -6.46 -2.05
CA GLN A 221 6.41 -5.45 -1.00
C GLN A 221 5.24 -4.45 -1.11
N PHE A 222 5.05 -3.66 -0.05
CA PHE A 222 4.04 -2.63 0.00
C PHE A 222 4.15 -1.69 -1.20
N PRO A 223 3.06 -1.53 -1.99
CA PRO A 223 3.00 -0.55 -3.06
C PRO A 223 2.86 0.87 -2.53
N PHE A 224 3.47 1.80 -3.26
CA PHE A 224 3.05 3.19 -3.28
C PHE A 224 2.02 3.34 -4.40
N VAL A 225 0.81 3.72 -4.04
CA VAL A 225 -0.30 3.88 -4.97
C VAL A 225 -0.76 5.33 -5.00
N VAL A 226 -1.21 5.78 -6.15
CA VAL A 226 -1.79 7.10 -6.35
C VAL A 226 -3.24 6.98 -6.78
N LYS A 227 -4.05 7.95 -6.37
CA LYS A 227 -5.44 8.07 -6.76
C LYS A 227 -5.57 8.35 -8.26
N SER A 228 -6.60 7.82 -8.91
CA SER A 228 -7.00 8.21 -10.26
C SER A 228 -7.30 9.72 -10.32
N GLY A 229 -6.87 10.37 -11.41
CA GLY A 229 -7.05 11.81 -11.62
C GLY A 229 -5.87 12.67 -11.17
N LEU A 230 -4.86 12.11 -10.49
CA LEU A 230 -3.61 12.82 -10.29
C LEU A 230 -2.88 12.99 -11.63
N ASP A 231 -2.35 14.19 -11.92
CA ASP A 231 -1.68 14.46 -13.18
C ASP A 231 -0.37 13.67 -13.34
N GLN A 232 -0.02 13.35 -14.59
CA GLN A 232 1.14 12.49 -14.90
C GLN A 232 2.48 13.12 -14.49
N GLN A 233 2.59 14.45 -14.50
CA GLN A 233 3.80 15.15 -14.07
C GLN A 233 4.01 14.98 -12.56
N THR A 234 2.95 15.14 -11.77
CA THR A 234 2.94 14.91 -10.32
C THR A 234 3.30 13.45 -10.02
N ILE A 235 2.67 12.48 -10.71
CA ILE A 235 2.97 11.05 -10.55
C ILE A 235 4.44 10.74 -10.86
N ALA A 236 4.98 11.26 -11.96
CA ALA A 236 6.37 11.06 -12.35
C ALA A 236 7.34 11.66 -11.33
N ALA A 237 7.03 12.84 -10.80
CA ALA A 237 7.85 13.51 -9.79
C ALA A 237 7.86 12.73 -8.47
N ILE A 238 6.71 12.24 -7.99
CA ILE A 238 6.62 11.40 -6.79
C ILE A 238 7.43 10.10 -7.00
N ARG A 239 7.23 9.42 -8.13
CA ARG A 239 7.96 8.19 -8.47
C ARG A 239 9.47 8.42 -8.45
N ALA A 240 9.95 9.52 -9.05
CA ALA A 240 11.36 9.86 -9.08
C ALA A 240 11.94 10.04 -7.65
N VAL A 241 11.23 10.72 -6.76
CA VAL A 241 11.64 10.84 -5.34
C VAL A 241 11.70 9.47 -4.68
N LEU A 242 10.66 8.65 -4.82
CA LEU A 242 10.59 7.32 -4.20
C LEU A 242 11.75 6.42 -4.66
N THR A 243 12.02 6.38 -5.97
CA THR A 243 13.05 5.50 -6.55
C THR A 243 14.48 6.03 -6.38
N SER A 244 14.65 7.27 -5.93
CA SER A 244 15.96 7.86 -5.62
C SER A 244 16.46 7.55 -4.20
N LEU A 245 15.65 6.91 -3.35
CA LEU A 245 16.08 6.52 -2.03
C LEU A 245 17.23 5.51 -2.10
N SER A 246 18.30 5.79 -1.36
CA SER A 246 19.51 4.97 -1.32
C SER A 246 19.89 4.57 0.11
N PRO A 247 20.29 3.32 0.36
CA PRO A 247 20.78 2.91 1.68
C PRO A 247 22.09 3.61 2.10
N ASP A 248 22.77 4.26 1.15
CA ASP A 248 24.02 5.00 1.42
C ASP A 248 23.79 6.35 2.12
N LYS A 249 22.53 6.80 2.18
CA LYS A 249 22.12 8.02 2.88
C LYS A 249 21.44 7.67 4.20
N PRO A 250 21.93 8.17 5.34
CA PRO A 250 21.37 7.84 6.66
C PRO A 250 19.86 8.07 6.76
N GLU A 251 19.37 9.20 6.25
CA GLU A 251 17.95 9.56 6.27
C GLU A 251 17.05 8.66 5.38
N ASP A 252 17.61 8.09 4.30
CA ASP A 252 16.92 7.13 3.43
C ASP A 252 16.94 5.73 4.06
N LEU A 253 18.06 5.39 4.69
CA LEU A 253 18.26 4.09 5.33
C LEU A 253 17.20 3.82 6.41
N GLU A 254 16.83 4.84 7.20
CA GLU A 254 15.78 4.68 8.23
C GLU A 254 14.41 4.38 7.62
N ILE A 255 14.07 5.01 6.50
CA ILE A 255 12.83 4.70 5.74
C ILE A 255 12.88 3.27 5.22
N LEU A 256 13.99 2.89 4.56
CA LEU A 256 14.15 1.56 3.97
C LEU A 256 14.12 0.45 5.03
N LYS A 257 14.80 0.65 6.18
CA LYS A 257 14.76 -0.27 7.32
C LYS A 257 13.36 -0.41 7.91
N SER A 258 12.64 0.70 8.06
CA SER A 258 11.27 0.70 8.59
C SER A 258 10.32 -0.13 7.73
N LEU A 259 10.53 -0.18 6.43
CA LEU A 259 9.78 -0.97 5.47
C LEU A 259 10.34 -2.38 5.27
N GLN A 260 11.48 -2.71 5.88
CA GLN A 260 12.21 -3.97 5.68
C GLN A 260 12.53 -4.21 4.19
N ILE A 261 13.01 -3.18 3.50
CA ILE A 261 13.36 -3.23 2.07
C ILE A 261 14.79 -2.71 1.85
N LYS A 262 15.38 -3.10 0.72
CA LYS A 262 16.71 -2.63 0.31
C LYS A 262 16.65 -1.41 -0.59
N LYS A 263 15.57 -1.26 -1.36
CA LYS A 263 15.35 -0.15 -2.30
C LYS A 263 13.87 -0.04 -2.68
N ILE A 264 13.51 1.07 -3.30
CA ILE A 264 12.22 1.26 -3.95
C ILE A 264 12.44 1.25 -5.47
N VAL A 265 11.58 0.55 -6.20
CA VAL A 265 11.62 0.42 -7.65
C VAL A 265 10.29 0.82 -8.27
N SER A 266 10.30 1.28 -9.51
CA SER A 266 9.06 1.51 -10.27
C SER A 266 8.26 0.23 -10.37
N ALA A 267 6.95 0.35 -10.29
CA ALA A 267 6.04 -0.78 -10.34
C ALA A 267 4.70 -0.41 -10.97
N THR A 268 3.99 -1.43 -11.41
CA THR A 268 2.63 -1.36 -11.95
C THR A 268 1.74 -2.38 -11.26
N LYS A 269 0.43 -2.33 -11.54
CA LYS A 269 -0.53 -3.34 -11.06
C LYS A 269 -0.08 -4.77 -11.42
N GLY A 270 0.47 -4.98 -12.62
CA GLY A 270 0.95 -6.28 -13.10
C GLY A 270 1.98 -6.97 -12.18
N ASN A 271 2.73 -6.20 -11.38
CA ASN A 271 3.64 -6.77 -10.38
C ASN A 271 2.90 -7.42 -9.19
N TYR A 272 1.59 -7.20 -9.06
CA TYR A 272 0.74 -7.72 -7.98
C TYR A 272 -0.23 -8.78 -8.46
N ASP A 273 -0.47 -8.91 -9.77
CA ASP A 273 -1.44 -9.85 -10.33
C ASP A 273 -1.20 -11.31 -9.91
N PRO A 274 0.04 -11.84 -9.90
CA PRO A 274 0.28 -13.21 -9.42
C PRO A 274 -0.12 -13.41 -7.94
N PHE A 275 0.14 -12.40 -7.11
CA PHE A 275 -0.26 -12.42 -5.70
C PHE A 275 -1.78 -12.31 -5.55
N PHE A 276 -2.44 -11.50 -6.36
CA PHE A 276 -3.89 -11.35 -6.35
C PHE A 276 -4.61 -12.64 -6.75
N GLU A 277 -4.07 -13.41 -7.70
CA GLU A 277 -4.60 -14.73 -8.05
C GLU A 277 -4.56 -15.69 -6.84
N VAL A 278 -3.51 -15.65 -6.04
CA VAL A 278 -3.42 -16.47 -4.84
C VAL A 278 -4.45 -16.05 -3.79
N ILE A 279 -4.56 -14.75 -3.48
CA ILE A 279 -5.43 -14.29 -2.39
C ILE A 279 -6.91 -14.36 -2.74
N LYS A 280 -7.29 -14.11 -4.01
CA LYS A 280 -8.72 -14.17 -4.42
C LYS A 280 -9.34 -15.54 -4.23
N ASN A 281 -8.52 -16.58 -4.32
CA ASN A 281 -8.96 -17.98 -4.18
C ASN A 281 -8.97 -18.44 -2.71
N SER A 282 -8.40 -17.65 -1.78
CA SER A 282 -8.44 -18.00 -0.35
C SER A 282 -9.83 -17.73 0.23
N GLU A 283 -10.29 -18.60 1.11
CA GLU A 283 -11.60 -18.48 1.79
C GLU A 283 -11.77 -17.13 2.50
N TYR A 284 -10.68 -16.59 3.08
CA TYR A 284 -10.72 -15.28 3.71
C TYR A 284 -11.21 -14.15 2.79
N PHE A 285 -10.71 -14.11 1.54
CA PHE A 285 -11.09 -13.06 0.58
C PHE A 285 -12.43 -13.35 -0.12
N LYS A 286 -12.87 -14.61 -0.18
CA LYS A 286 -14.20 -14.95 -0.68
C LYS A 286 -15.32 -14.40 0.20
N HIS A 287 -15.12 -14.40 1.53
CA HIS A 287 -16.13 -13.95 2.49
C HIS A 287 -16.03 -12.46 2.88
N HIS A 288 -15.00 -11.75 2.42
CA HIS A 288 -14.76 -10.33 2.77
C HIS A 288 -14.65 -9.44 1.52
N ARG A 289 -15.38 -9.79 0.46
CA ARG A 289 -15.53 -8.97 -0.75
C ARG A 289 -16.46 -7.80 -0.52
#